data_d3b6f3c23296bfa579fe9adf37c84ade
#
_entry.id   d3b6f3c23296bfa579fe9adf37c84ade
#
_cell.length_a   1.000
_cell.length_b   1.000
_cell.length_c   1.000
_cell.angle_alpha   90.00
_cell.angle_beta   90.00
_cell.angle_gamma   90.00
#
_symmetry.space_group_name_H-M   'P 1'
#
loop_
_entity.id
_entity.type
_entity.pdbx_description
1 polymer ?
#
loop_
_entity_poly.entity_id
_entity_poly.type
_entity_poly.pdbx_seq_one_letter_code
_entity_poly.pdbx_strand_id
1 'polypeptide(L)'
;MPKITSKINPDSPDFRANAEAMETLVADLREKVGKITLGGSERSRERHIGRGKLLPRERVERLLDPGTPFLELSQMAAYGMYEDQVPSAGLITGIGRVAGREVMILSLIHI
;
A
#
# COMPACT_ATOMS: atom_id res chain seq x y z
N MET A 1 -0.08 -32.05 -20.33
CA MET A 1 -1.02 -30.95 -20.14
C MET A 1 -1.01 -30.07 -21.38
N PRO A 2 -2.15 -29.70 -21.91
CA PRO A 2 -2.19 -28.76 -23.02
C PRO A 2 -1.64 -27.40 -22.54
N LYS A 3 -0.78 -26.80 -23.37
CA LYS A 3 -0.26 -25.46 -23.10
C LYS A 3 -1.31 -24.43 -23.53
N ILE A 4 -1.55 -23.47 -22.66
CA ILE A 4 -2.36 -22.30 -23.01
C ILE A 4 -1.48 -21.43 -23.91
N THR A 5 -1.94 -21.19 -25.14
CA THR A 5 -1.26 -20.30 -26.09
C THR A 5 -1.92 -18.95 -26.10
N SER A 6 -1.12 -17.89 -26.05
CA SER A 6 -1.62 -16.53 -26.18
C SER A 6 -1.67 -16.10 -27.64
N LYS A 7 -2.75 -15.41 -28.03
CA LYS A 7 -2.89 -14.78 -29.35
C LYS A 7 -2.64 -13.27 -29.30
N ILE A 8 -2.14 -12.77 -28.18
CA ILE A 8 -1.85 -11.35 -27.99
C ILE A 8 -0.68 -10.94 -28.89
N ASN A 9 -0.87 -9.86 -29.62
CA ASN A 9 0.20 -9.23 -30.42
C ASN A 9 0.58 -7.88 -29.75
N PRO A 10 1.73 -7.79 -29.07
CA PRO A 10 2.18 -6.56 -28.40
C PRO A 10 2.42 -5.38 -29.37
N ASP A 11 2.60 -5.65 -30.67
CA ASP A 11 2.85 -4.64 -31.68
C ASP A 11 1.57 -4.10 -32.32
N SER A 12 0.41 -4.66 -31.98
CA SER A 12 -0.87 -4.22 -32.50
C SER A 12 -1.29 -2.86 -31.94
N PRO A 13 -2.01 -2.02 -32.70
CA PRO A 13 -2.55 -0.75 -32.20
C PRO A 13 -3.48 -0.94 -31.01
N ASP A 14 -4.30 -1.97 -31.01
CA ASP A 14 -5.23 -2.28 -29.90
C ASP A 14 -4.49 -2.62 -28.61
N PHE A 15 -3.43 -3.41 -28.71
CA PHE A 15 -2.59 -3.72 -27.53
C PHE A 15 -1.96 -2.45 -26.96
N ARG A 16 -1.41 -1.60 -27.81
CA ARG A 16 -0.77 -0.35 -27.37
C ARG A 16 -1.77 0.58 -26.69
N ALA A 17 -2.96 0.74 -27.25
CA ALA A 17 -4.01 1.57 -26.66
C ALA A 17 -4.45 1.02 -25.28
N ASN A 18 -4.62 -0.29 -25.18
CA ASN A 18 -4.99 -0.93 -23.91
C ASN A 18 -3.88 -0.84 -22.86
N ALA A 19 -2.62 -1.00 -23.28
CA ALA A 19 -1.46 -0.86 -22.39
C ALA A 19 -1.37 0.57 -21.84
N GLU A 20 -1.51 1.59 -22.69
CA GLU A 20 -1.50 2.99 -22.29
C GLU A 20 -2.63 3.32 -21.29
N ALA A 21 -3.85 2.85 -21.56
CA ALA A 21 -4.98 3.01 -20.66
C ALA A 21 -4.72 2.37 -19.31
N MET A 22 -4.16 1.16 -19.30
CA MET A 22 -3.83 0.45 -18.04
C MET A 22 -2.69 1.13 -17.28
N GLU A 23 -1.66 1.61 -17.98
CA GLU A 23 -0.56 2.36 -17.37
C GLU A 23 -1.06 3.62 -16.65
N THR A 24 -2.02 4.33 -17.26
CA THR A 24 -2.66 5.50 -16.65
C THR A 24 -3.39 5.14 -15.37
N LEU A 25 -4.17 4.05 -15.37
CA LEU A 25 -4.88 3.57 -14.19
C LEU A 25 -3.92 3.14 -13.07
N VAL A 26 -2.85 2.44 -13.43
CA VAL A 26 -1.83 1.99 -12.47
C VAL A 26 -1.06 3.18 -11.88
N ALA A 27 -0.74 4.19 -12.69
CA ALA A 27 -0.08 5.40 -12.22
C ALA A 27 -0.96 6.17 -11.21
N ASP A 28 -2.26 6.31 -11.50
CA ASP A 28 -3.23 6.92 -10.59
C ASP A 28 -3.31 6.16 -9.26
N LEU A 29 -3.40 4.84 -9.31
CA LEU A 29 -3.40 3.99 -8.11
C LEU A 29 -2.12 4.17 -7.29
N ARG A 30 -0.97 4.14 -7.93
CA ARG A 30 0.33 4.32 -7.26
C ARG A 30 0.46 5.69 -6.60
N GLU A 31 -0.02 6.74 -7.23
CA GLU A 31 -0.04 8.09 -6.65
C GLU A 31 -0.90 8.12 -5.38
N LYS A 32 -2.12 7.57 -5.46
CA LYS A 32 -3.03 7.51 -4.31
C LYS A 32 -2.46 6.70 -3.15
N VAL A 33 -1.92 5.51 -3.44
CA VAL A 33 -1.26 4.67 -2.43
C VAL A 33 -0.05 5.38 -1.84
N GLY A 34 0.75 6.06 -2.66
CA GLY A 34 1.89 6.86 -2.19
C GLY A 34 1.50 7.93 -1.18
N LYS A 35 0.38 8.63 -1.40
CA LYS A 35 -0.16 9.60 -0.44
C LYS A 35 -0.66 8.93 0.84
N ILE A 36 -1.35 7.81 0.71
CA ILE A 36 -1.88 7.03 1.85
C ILE A 36 -0.74 6.53 2.74
N THR A 37 0.38 6.09 2.16
CA THR A 37 1.52 5.58 2.92
C THR A 37 2.22 6.63 3.78
N LEU A 38 2.05 7.91 3.49
CA LEU A 38 2.56 8.98 4.34
C LEU A 38 1.88 9.02 5.72
N GLY A 39 0.66 8.51 5.82
CA GLY A 39 -0.14 8.53 7.05
C GLY A 39 -0.90 9.84 7.22
N GLY A 40 -1.08 10.27 8.46
CA GLY A 40 -1.80 11.51 8.78
C GLY A 40 -1.11 12.78 8.29
N SER A 41 -1.65 13.94 8.67
CA SER A 41 -1.10 15.25 8.28
C SER A 41 0.37 15.40 8.70
N GLU A 42 1.11 16.22 7.96
CA GLU A 42 2.52 16.51 8.26
C GLU A 42 2.71 16.96 9.71
N ARG A 43 1.88 17.90 10.16
CA ARG A 43 1.88 18.37 11.55
C ARG A 43 1.68 17.25 12.57
N SER A 44 0.80 16.30 12.28
CA SER A 44 0.54 15.15 13.15
C SER A 44 1.74 14.21 13.20
N ARG A 45 2.36 13.96 12.05
CA ARG A 45 3.57 13.13 11.95
C ARG A 45 4.76 13.74 12.68
N GLU A 46 5.00 15.04 12.49
CA GLU A 46 6.07 15.78 13.18
C GLU A 46 5.90 15.72 14.70
N ARG A 47 4.66 15.93 15.17
CA ARG A 47 4.35 15.82 16.60
C ARG A 47 4.63 14.43 17.15
N HIS A 48 4.28 13.39 16.38
CA HIS A 48 4.50 12.00 16.76
C HIS A 48 5.99 11.66 16.85
N ILE A 49 6.76 12.04 15.83
CA ILE A 49 8.22 11.89 15.78
C ILE A 49 8.89 12.69 16.89
N GLY A 50 8.46 13.93 17.11
CA GLY A 50 8.99 14.80 18.19
C GLY A 50 8.82 14.24 19.59
N ARG A 51 7.89 13.28 19.78
CA ARG A 51 7.72 12.54 21.03
C ARG A 51 8.61 11.28 21.13
N GLY A 52 9.53 11.09 20.20
CA GLY A 52 10.40 9.92 20.14
C GLY A 52 9.72 8.63 19.70
N LYS A 53 8.56 8.72 19.03
CA LYS A 53 7.79 7.57 18.58
C LYS A 53 8.00 7.32 17.10
N LEU A 54 8.03 6.05 16.71
CA LEU A 54 8.04 5.64 15.31
C LEU A 54 6.66 5.81 14.68
N LEU A 55 6.63 6.18 13.41
CA LEU A 55 5.40 6.13 12.64
C LEU A 55 4.89 4.68 12.50
N PRO A 56 3.57 4.45 12.37
CA PRO A 56 3.01 3.10 12.33
C PRO A 56 3.62 2.19 11.27
N ARG A 57 3.87 2.70 10.06
CA ARG A 57 4.50 1.90 9.00
C ARG A 57 5.94 1.53 9.32
N GLU A 58 6.69 2.42 9.93
CA GLU A 58 8.06 2.13 10.39
C GLU A 58 8.05 1.05 11.48
N ARG A 59 7.04 1.06 12.33
CA ARG A 59 6.87 0.02 13.37
C ARG A 59 6.60 -1.35 12.74
N VAL A 60 5.71 -1.41 11.74
CA VAL A 60 5.43 -2.64 11.01
C VAL A 60 6.68 -3.13 10.29
N GLU A 61 7.38 -2.24 9.58
CA GLU A 61 8.60 -2.57 8.85
C GLU A 61 9.69 -3.14 9.76
N ARG A 62 9.86 -2.55 10.96
CA ARG A 62 10.83 -3.07 11.95
C ARG A 62 10.41 -4.39 12.61
N LEU A 63 9.11 -4.69 12.63
CA LEU A 63 8.60 -5.94 13.16
C LEU A 63 8.81 -7.10 12.19
N LEU A 64 8.71 -6.84 10.89
CA LEU A 64 8.86 -7.85 9.84
C LEU A 64 10.30 -8.35 9.74
N ASP A 65 10.43 -9.62 9.39
CA ASP A 65 11.74 -10.18 9.06
C ASP A 65 12.35 -9.41 7.86
N PRO A 66 13.65 -9.07 7.91
CA PRO A 66 14.29 -8.29 6.85
C PRO A 66 14.15 -8.95 5.47
N GLY A 67 13.79 -8.14 4.46
CA GLY A 67 13.66 -8.59 3.08
C GLY A 67 12.43 -9.45 2.78
N THR A 68 11.51 -9.62 3.73
CA THR A 68 10.27 -10.38 3.51
C THR A 68 9.12 -9.45 3.07
N PRO A 69 8.21 -9.95 2.23
CA PRO A 69 7.09 -9.14 1.75
C PRO A 69 6.04 -8.92 2.84
N PHE A 70 5.33 -7.80 2.73
CA PHE A 70 4.16 -7.49 3.53
C PHE A 70 2.94 -7.36 2.61
N LEU A 71 1.95 -8.21 2.79
CA LEU A 71 0.69 -8.12 2.06
C LEU A 71 -0.27 -7.23 2.85
N GLU A 72 -0.29 -5.95 2.53
CA GLU A 72 -1.20 -4.99 3.15
C GLU A 72 -2.61 -5.12 2.59
N LEU A 73 -3.58 -5.13 3.47
CA LEU A 73 -5.00 -5.23 3.14
C LEU A 73 -5.67 -3.87 3.35
N SER A 74 -6.64 -3.56 2.46
CA SER A 74 -7.51 -2.40 2.62
C SER A 74 -6.76 -1.05 2.73
N GLN A 75 -5.69 -0.86 1.97
CA GLN A 75 -4.93 0.39 1.97
C GLN A 75 -5.78 1.62 1.67
N MET A 76 -6.81 1.47 0.85
CA MET A 76 -7.69 2.57 0.42
C MET A 76 -8.97 2.68 1.25
N ALA A 77 -9.05 2.01 2.39
CA ALA A 77 -10.19 2.14 3.29
C ALA A 77 -10.40 3.61 3.69
N ALA A 78 -11.64 4.06 3.70
CA ALA A 78 -12.06 5.44 3.95
C ALA A 78 -11.49 6.48 2.95
N TYR A 79 -11.02 6.04 1.77
CA TYR A 79 -10.60 6.97 0.72
C TYR A 79 -11.76 7.90 0.30
N GLY A 80 -11.49 9.20 0.21
CA GLY A 80 -12.50 10.21 -0.11
C GLY A 80 -13.46 10.55 1.04
N MET A 81 -13.27 9.95 2.22
CA MET A 81 -14.05 10.25 3.42
C MET A 81 -13.26 11.14 4.38
N TYR A 82 -14.00 11.91 5.19
CA TYR A 82 -13.39 12.77 6.22
C TYR A 82 -12.31 13.71 5.67
N GLU A 83 -12.55 14.27 4.46
CA GLU A 83 -11.59 15.16 3.77
C GLU A 83 -10.20 14.51 3.57
N ASP A 84 -10.16 13.19 3.38
CA ASP A 84 -8.95 12.37 3.25
C ASP A 84 -7.96 12.48 4.42
N GLN A 85 -8.45 12.84 5.60
CA GLN A 85 -7.62 12.97 6.80
C GLN A 85 -7.38 11.66 7.55
N VAL A 86 -8.06 10.59 7.13
CA VAL A 86 -7.97 9.27 7.78
C VAL A 86 -7.52 8.20 6.78
N PRO A 87 -6.27 8.24 6.31
CA PRO A 87 -5.77 7.25 5.37
C PRO A 87 -5.83 5.84 5.95
N SER A 88 -6.23 4.87 5.14
CA SER A 88 -6.43 3.47 5.54
C SER A 88 -7.41 3.30 6.70
N ALA A 89 -8.38 4.21 6.84
CA ALA A 89 -9.32 4.24 7.99
C ALA A 89 -8.62 4.25 9.37
N GLY A 90 -7.42 4.77 9.45
CA GLY A 90 -6.62 4.78 10.68
C GLY A 90 -6.03 3.43 11.08
N LEU A 91 -5.99 2.47 10.18
CA LEU A 91 -5.52 1.10 10.42
C LEU A 91 -4.50 0.68 9.36
N ILE A 92 -3.48 -0.06 9.80
CA ILE A 92 -2.64 -0.85 8.90
C ILE A 92 -2.89 -2.31 9.23
N THR A 93 -3.40 -3.06 8.25
CA THR A 93 -3.68 -4.49 8.39
C THR A 93 -2.98 -5.25 7.27
N GLY A 94 -2.44 -6.39 7.59
CA GLY A 94 -1.77 -7.19 6.58
C GLY A 94 -1.19 -8.49 7.10
N ILE A 95 -0.64 -9.25 6.18
CA ILE A 95 0.03 -10.51 6.46
C ILE A 95 1.52 -10.32 6.18
N GLY A 96 2.34 -10.66 7.15
CA GLY A 96 3.78 -10.58 7.05
C GLY A 96 4.46 -11.69 7.79
N ARG A 97 5.78 -11.76 7.67
CA ARG A 97 6.59 -12.77 8.35
C ARG A 97 7.33 -12.17 9.53
N VAL A 98 7.17 -12.76 10.70
CA VAL A 98 7.85 -12.39 11.94
C VAL A 98 8.48 -13.64 12.54
N ALA A 99 9.79 -13.62 12.76
CA ALA A 99 10.54 -14.78 13.27
C ALA A 99 10.27 -16.07 12.50
N GLY A 100 10.22 -15.98 11.16
CA GLY A 100 10.00 -17.11 10.25
C GLY A 100 8.56 -17.61 10.15
N ARG A 101 7.62 -16.96 10.81
CA ARG A 101 6.19 -17.34 10.81
C ARG A 101 5.34 -16.27 10.13
N GLU A 102 4.38 -16.71 9.35
CA GLU A 102 3.36 -15.82 8.80
C GLU A 102 2.37 -15.44 9.89
N VAL A 103 2.15 -14.13 10.05
CA VAL A 103 1.27 -13.57 11.07
C VAL A 103 0.39 -12.48 10.48
N MET A 104 -0.81 -12.34 11.05
CA MET A 104 -1.65 -11.18 10.80
C MET A 104 -1.17 -10.03 11.68
N ILE A 105 -0.94 -8.88 11.07
CA ILE A 105 -0.53 -7.65 11.73
C ILE A 105 -1.67 -6.64 11.65
N LEU A 106 -1.99 -6.03 12.78
CA LEU A 106 -2.94 -4.94 12.86
C LEU A 106 -2.30 -3.82 13.68
N SER A 107 -2.11 -2.66 13.07
CA SER A 107 -1.59 -1.48 13.72
C SER A 107 -2.60 -0.35 13.67
N LEU A 108 -2.86 0.26 14.81
CA LEU A 108 -3.70 1.44 14.94
C LEU A 108 -2.87 2.70 14.69
N ILE A 109 -3.43 3.60 13.88
CA ILE A 109 -2.81 4.89 13.58
C ILE A 109 -3.52 5.95 14.43
N HIS A 110 -3.05 6.17 15.64
CA HIS A 110 -3.48 7.28 16.49
C HIS A 110 -2.47 8.42 16.41
N ILE A 111 -2.64 9.25 15.42
CA ILE A 111 -1.79 10.44 15.23
C ILE A 111 -2.61 11.70 15.43
#